data_7e0071d1029ce5a925778339a78d6d32
#
_entry.id   7e0071d1029ce5a925778339a78d6d32
#
_cell.length_a   1.000
_cell.length_b   1.000
_cell.length_c   1.000
_cell.angle_alpha   90.00
_cell.angle_beta   90.00
_cell.angle_gamma   90.00
#
_symmetry.space_group_name_H-M   'P 1'
#
loop_
_entity.id
_entity.type
_entity.pdbx_description
1 polymer ?
#
loop_
_entity_poly.entity_id
_entity_poly.type
_entity_poly.pdbx_seq_one_letter_code
_entity_poly.pdbx_strand_id
1 'polypeptide(L)'
;ALKTVETYKRGKENRTDREILSDKLYWTFQATELGSIVRKGESSLNFSMVSDANEVFAYSFGPSTTKQVNIDKNTFAPRLSNSIFIPAKEILSIKDIILEAKDDNRFGFEEPYSDLARALSRTQKGKNFKSFSDARQMVGDMVHGRLEFDDDKKEWQFRDNSRKVYEISMTSEGVKKLSILDLLLGNHYLDDKSIIIIDEIEANLHPSLITRLLDTIQLLAQAGVQFFIASHSYFVIKRLYIMAHRADCSIPVLSFENGECVVGNLQHQMPQNPIIDESINLYKDEISL
;
A
#
# COMPACT_ATOMS: atom_id res chain seq x y z
N ALA A 1 -6.92 5.47 -9.79
CA ALA A 1 -6.99 4.71 -11.05
C ALA A 1 -7.36 3.24 -10.83
N LEU A 2 -6.49 2.39 -10.23
CA LEU A 2 -6.78 0.94 -10.02
C LEU A 2 -8.11 0.70 -9.35
N LYS A 3 -8.40 1.38 -8.24
CA LYS A 3 -9.69 1.27 -7.54
C LYS A 3 -10.90 1.70 -8.38
N THR A 4 -10.73 2.67 -9.26
CA THR A 4 -11.79 3.09 -10.18
C THR A 4 -12.10 1.97 -11.18
N VAL A 5 -11.06 1.38 -11.79
CA VAL A 5 -11.22 0.25 -12.71
C VAL A 5 -11.86 -0.96 -12.01
N GLU A 6 -11.41 -1.30 -10.81
CA GLU A 6 -11.97 -2.41 -10.01
C GLU A 6 -13.46 -2.18 -9.71
N THR A 7 -13.83 -0.99 -9.26
CA THR A 7 -15.21 -0.66 -8.89
C THR A 7 -16.14 -0.67 -10.12
N TYR A 8 -15.76 0.04 -11.16
CA TYR A 8 -16.54 0.16 -12.40
C TYR A 8 -16.72 -1.18 -13.11
N LYS A 9 -15.61 -1.89 -13.30
CA LYS A 9 -15.63 -3.15 -14.07
C LYS A 9 -16.29 -4.33 -13.33
N ARG A 10 -16.46 -4.24 -12.00
CA ARG A 10 -17.22 -5.24 -11.23
C ARG A 10 -18.74 -5.15 -11.46
N GLY A 11 -19.23 -4.04 -12.03
CA GLY A 11 -20.65 -3.85 -12.35
C GLY A 11 -21.58 -3.82 -11.12
N LYS A 12 -21.03 -3.53 -9.94
CA LYS A 12 -21.81 -3.46 -8.69
C LYS A 12 -22.46 -2.10 -8.45
N GLU A 13 -22.07 -1.09 -9.24
CA GLU A 13 -22.55 0.29 -9.13
C GLU A 13 -23.10 0.76 -10.48
N ASN A 14 -24.12 1.59 -10.41
CA ASN A 14 -24.71 2.23 -11.61
C ASN A 14 -23.96 3.48 -12.06
N ARG A 15 -22.90 3.88 -11.32
CA ARG A 15 -22.08 5.05 -11.65
C ARG A 15 -21.12 4.77 -12.79
N THR A 16 -20.85 5.79 -13.61
CA THR A 16 -19.83 5.72 -14.65
C THR A 16 -18.42 5.72 -14.06
N ASP A 17 -17.43 5.27 -14.83
CA ASP A 17 -16.02 5.31 -14.44
C ASP A 17 -15.56 6.74 -14.12
N ARG A 18 -16.09 7.74 -14.87
CA ARG A 18 -15.86 9.17 -14.65
C ARG A 18 -16.34 9.62 -13.27
N GLU A 19 -17.56 9.25 -12.89
CA GLU A 19 -18.13 9.59 -11.58
C GLU A 19 -17.38 8.92 -10.45
N ILE A 20 -17.04 7.63 -10.60
CA ILE A 20 -16.26 6.89 -9.61
C ILE A 20 -14.86 7.49 -9.44
N LEU A 21 -14.17 7.84 -10.55
CA LEU A 21 -12.84 8.45 -10.49
C LEU A 21 -12.88 9.83 -9.81
N SER A 22 -13.84 10.64 -10.20
CA SER A 22 -13.99 12.00 -9.65
C SER A 22 -14.25 11.98 -8.15
N ASP A 23 -15.12 11.09 -7.69
CA ASP A 23 -15.39 10.86 -6.27
C ASP A 23 -14.14 10.39 -5.52
N LYS A 24 -13.41 9.43 -6.08
CA LYS A 24 -12.17 8.95 -5.46
C LYS A 24 -11.09 10.03 -5.39
N LEU A 25 -10.92 10.85 -6.41
CA LEU A 25 -9.99 11.97 -6.38
C LEU A 25 -10.39 13.01 -5.33
N TYR A 26 -11.68 13.35 -5.27
CA TYR A 26 -12.24 14.27 -4.28
C TYR A 26 -11.91 13.81 -2.85
N TRP A 27 -12.15 12.55 -2.51
CA TRP A 27 -11.89 12.01 -1.18
C TRP A 27 -10.41 11.77 -0.91
N THR A 28 -9.63 11.34 -1.90
CA THR A 28 -8.19 11.09 -1.72
C THR A 28 -7.43 12.38 -1.43
N PHE A 29 -7.74 13.46 -2.16
CA PHE A 29 -7.06 14.74 -1.98
C PHE A 29 -7.83 15.72 -1.09
N GLN A 30 -9.01 15.34 -0.62
CA GLN A 30 -9.93 16.19 0.16
C GLN A 30 -10.12 17.58 -0.48
N ALA A 31 -10.20 17.58 -1.81
CA ALA A 31 -10.23 18.78 -2.63
C ALA A 31 -11.67 19.14 -2.99
N THR A 32 -12.17 20.27 -2.48
CA THR A 32 -13.52 20.77 -2.80
C THR A 32 -13.69 21.07 -4.29
N GLU A 33 -12.62 21.44 -4.97
CA GLU A 33 -12.54 21.60 -6.42
C GLU A 33 -11.36 20.77 -6.94
N LEU A 34 -11.62 19.84 -7.87
CA LEU A 34 -10.58 18.93 -8.39
C LEU A 34 -9.44 19.66 -9.09
N GLY A 35 -9.73 20.82 -9.69
CA GLY A 35 -8.69 21.66 -10.32
C GLY A 35 -7.60 22.12 -9.36
N SER A 36 -7.86 22.18 -8.05
CA SER A 36 -6.85 22.54 -7.04
C SER A 36 -5.72 21.50 -6.90
N ILE A 37 -5.93 20.28 -7.40
CA ILE A 37 -4.93 19.20 -7.43
C ILE A 37 -3.87 19.44 -8.52
N VAL A 38 -4.20 20.24 -9.54
CA VAL A 38 -3.26 20.60 -10.61
C VAL A 38 -2.14 21.46 -10.02
N ARG A 39 -0.89 21.09 -10.33
CA ARG A 39 0.28 21.86 -9.88
C ARG A 39 0.16 23.32 -10.29
N LYS A 40 0.47 24.25 -9.38
CA LYS A 40 0.44 25.68 -9.67
C LYS A 40 1.37 26.03 -10.85
N GLY A 41 0.83 26.73 -11.83
CA GLY A 41 1.54 27.10 -13.06
C GLY A 41 1.36 26.12 -14.22
N GLU A 42 0.82 24.91 -13.96
CA GLU A 42 0.53 23.95 -15.03
C GLU A 42 -0.87 24.13 -15.61
N SER A 43 -1.02 23.84 -16.90
CA SER A 43 -2.30 23.92 -17.59
C SER A 43 -3.21 22.71 -17.37
N SER A 44 -2.64 21.56 -17.02
CA SER A 44 -3.38 20.32 -16.81
C SER A 44 -2.59 19.33 -15.96
N LEU A 45 -3.33 18.41 -15.30
CA LEU A 45 -2.84 17.16 -14.76
C LEU A 45 -3.22 16.04 -15.73
N ASN A 46 -2.23 15.23 -16.09
CA ASN A 46 -2.43 14.07 -16.97
C ASN A 46 -1.94 12.82 -16.24
N PHE A 47 -2.75 11.77 -16.28
CA PHE A 47 -2.40 10.46 -15.71
C PHE A 47 -2.62 9.37 -16.75
N SER A 48 -1.67 8.46 -16.84
CA SER A 48 -1.81 7.26 -17.66
C SER A 48 -1.27 6.04 -16.92
N MET A 49 -2.02 4.95 -16.99
CA MET A 49 -1.65 3.63 -16.47
C MET A 49 -1.81 2.62 -17.60
N VAL A 50 -0.79 1.81 -17.82
CA VAL A 50 -0.76 0.77 -18.84
C VAL A 50 -0.46 -0.57 -18.18
N SER A 51 -1.22 -1.62 -18.53
CA SER A 51 -0.93 -3.00 -18.11
C SER A 51 -0.02 -3.71 -19.10
N ASP A 52 0.55 -4.85 -18.69
CA ASP A 52 1.33 -5.73 -19.57
C ASP A 52 0.52 -6.23 -20.78
N ALA A 53 -0.80 -6.28 -20.66
CA ALA A 53 -1.73 -6.59 -21.76
C ALA A 53 -2.02 -5.39 -22.68
N ASN A 54 -1.28 -4.29 -22.54
CA ASN A 54 -1.50 -3.02 -23.26
C ASN A 54 -2.90 -2.40 -23.03
N GLU A 55 -3.56 -2.75 -21.92
CA GLU A 55 -4.76 -2.04 -21.49
C GLU A 55 -4.38 -0.67 -20.93
N VAL A 56 -5.15 0.35 -21.26
CA VAL A 56 -4.84 1.74 -20.89
C VAL A 56 -5.98 2.32 -20.07
N PHE A 57 -5.64 2.97 -18.97
CA PHE A 57 -6.53 3.88 -18.24
C PHE A 57 -5.87 5.24 -18.13
N ALA A 58 -6.45 6.22 -18.80
CA ALA A 58 -5.91 7.57 -18.86
C ALA A 58 -7.00 8.61 -18.57
N TYR A 59 -6.63 9.65 -17.86
CA TYR A 59 -7.50 10.78 -17.57
C TYR A 59 -6.72 12.08 -17.48
N SER A 60 -7.42 13.19 -17.74
CA SER A 60 -6.86 14.53 -17.67
C SER A 60 -7.87 15.54 -17.13
N PHE A 61 -7.37 16.62 -16.53
CA PHE A 61 -8.18 17.76 -16.12
C PHE A 61 -7.32 18.99 -15.86
N GLY A 62 -7.94 20.17 -15.98
CA GLY A 62 -7.28 21.48 -15.80
C GLY A 62 -7.62 22.16 -14.45
N PRO A 63 -6.97 23.29 -14.15
CA PRO A 63 -7.17 24.05 -12.91
C PRO A 63 -8.61 24.56 -12.68
N SER A 64 -9.40 24.71 -13.75
CA SER A 64 -10.80 25.14 -13.67
C SER A 64 -11.79 24.00 -13.43
N THR A 65 -11.32 22.75 -13.27
CA THR A 65 -12.19 21.58 -13.05
C THR A 65 -12.79 21.64 -11.65
N THR A 66 -14.11 21.67 -11.57
CA THR A 66 -14.82 21.71 -10.28
C THR A 66 -15.09 20.30 -9.72
N LYS A 67 -15.93 19.50 -10.40
CA LYS A 67 -16.47 18.25 -9.83
C LYS A 67 -16.14 16.99 -10.61
N GLN A 68 -15.90 17.07 -11.90
CA GLN A 68 -15.71 15.87 -12.74
C GLN A 68 -14.51 16.01 -13.65
N VAL A 69 -13.72 14.94 -13.71
CA VAL A 69 -12.56 14.82 -14.61
C VAL A 69 -12.95 14.11 -15.92
N ASN A 70 -12.16 14.27 -16.96
CA ASN A 70 -12.36 13.55 -18.20
C ASN A 70 -11.58 12.23 -18.19
N ILE A 71 -12.24 11.13 -18.59
CA ILE A 71 -11.56 9.88 -18.90
C ILE A 71 -11.19 9.92 -20.38
N ASP A 72 -9.91 9.96 -20.68
CA ASP A 72 -9.40 10.02 -22.05
C ASP A 72 -9.41 8.62 -22.69
N LYS A 73 -9.12 7.59 -21.90
CA LYS A 73 -9.13 6.19 -22.36
C LYS A 73 -9.37 5.23 -21.19
N ASN A 74 -10.20 4.21 -21.41
CA ASN A 74 -10.41 3.10 -20.48
C ASN A 74 -10.63 1.79 -21.24
N THR A 75 -9.57 1.03 -21.45
CA THR A 75 -9.61 -0.27 -22.15
C THR A 75 -9.39 -1.47 -21.22
N PHE A 76 -9.28 -1.24 -19.90
CA PHE A 76 -9.08 -2.32 -18.94
C PHE A 76 -10.24 -3.32 -18.95
N ALA A 77 -9.90 -4.60 -18.97
CA ALA A 77 -10.83 -5.69 -18.71
C ALA A 77 -11.35 -5.68 -17.26
N PRO A 78 -12.46 -6.34 -16.96
CA PRO A 78 -12.93 -6.52 -15.59
C PRO A 78 -11.86 -7.15 -14.69
N ARG A 79 -11.55 -6.51 -13.56
CA ARG A 79 -10.57 -6.99 -12.58
C ARG A 79 -11.28 -7.44 -11.31
N LEU A 80 -11.17 -8.72 -10.95
CA LEU A 80 -11.76 -9.28 -9.74
C LEU A 80 -10.82 -9.16 -8.53
N SER A 81 -9.52 -9.28 -8.76
CA SER A 81 -8.48 -9.14 -7.73
C SER A 81 -8.43 -7.72 -7.16
N ASN A 82 -8.07 -7.62 -5.89
CA ASN A 82 -8.03 -6.34 -5.19
C ASN A 82 -6.69 -5.66 -5.32
N SER A 83 -6.71 -4.32 -5.31
CA SER A 83 -5.56 -3.52 -4.94
C SER A 83 -5.79 -2.88 -3.57
N ILE A 84 -4.72 -2.62 -2.82
CA ILE A 84 -4.78 -1.98 -1.52
C ILE A 84 -3.57 -1.06 -1.30
N PHE A 85 -3.81 0.07 -0.65
CA PHE A 85 -2.77 0.96 -0.17
C PHE A 85 -2.65 0.79 1.35
N ILE A 86 -1.43 0.54 1.82
CA ILE A 86 -1.09 0.45 3.24
C ILE A 86 -0.28 1.71 3.57
N PRO A 87 -0.84 2.67 4.33
CA PRO A 87 -0.17 3.91 4.68
C PRO A 87 0.96 3.70 5.69
N ALA A 88 1.81 4.72 5.83
CA ALA A 88 2.87 4.76 6.84
C ALA A 88 2.32 4.62 8.27
N LYS A 89 1.19 5.27 8.56
CA LYS A 89 0.49 5.20 9.84
C LYS A 89 -0.41 3.96 9.92
N GLU A 90 -0.41 3.30 11.06
CA GLU A 90 -1.36 2.23 11.31
C GLU A 90 -2.78 2.79 11.49
N ILE A 91 -3.77 2.01 11.13
CA ILE A 91 -5.17 2.45 11.18
C ILE A 91 -6.08 1.56 12.02
N LEU A 92 -5.57 0.45 12.58
CA LEU A 92 -6.38 -0.49 13.33
C LEU A 92 -7.03 0.15 14.56
N SER A 93 -6.28 1.03 15.24
CA SER A 93 -6.75 1.74 16.44
C SER A 93 -7.85 2.77 16.15
N ILE A 94 -7.95 3.26 14.92
CA ILE A 94 -8.89 4.34 14.53
C ILE A 94 -9.82 3.92 13.40
N LYS A 95 -9.87 2.63 13.09
CA LYS A 95 -10.62 2.07 11.96
C LYS A 95 -12.08 2.51 11.94
N ASP A 96 -12.75 2.44 13.09
CA ASP A 96 -14.16 2.75 13.19
C ASP A 96 -14.40 4.26 13.05
N ILE A 97 -13.52 5.09 13.60
CA ILE A 97 -13.56 6.56 13.41
C ILE A 97 -13.41 6.92 11.92
N ILE A 98 -12.52 6.21 11.19
CA ILE A 98 -12.36 6.41 9.74
C ILE A 98 -13.66 6.10 9.00
N LEU A 99 -14.30 4.98 9.34
CA LEU A 99 -15.54 4.55 8.69
C LEU A 99 -16.71 5.49 9.01
N GLU A 100 -16.88 5.89 10.26
CA GLU A 100 -17.88 6.86 10.68
C GLU A 100 -17.70 8.22 9.99
N ALA A 101 -16.47 8.76 9.96
CA ALA A 101 -16.19 10.01 9.26
C ALA A 101 -16.55 9.95 7.76
N LYS A 102 -16.30 8.80 7.12
CA LYS A 102 -16.66 8.58 5.72
C LYS A 102 -18.17 8.47 5.51
N ASP A 103 -18.88 7.75 6.36
CA ASP A 103 -20.33 7.58 6.30
C ASP A 103 -21.06 8.90 6.55
N ASP A 104 -20.53 9.75 7.41
CA ASP A 104 -21.02 11.11 7.67
C ASP A 104 -20.59 12.13 6.61
N ASN A 105 -19.86 11.71 5.55
CA ASN A 105 -19.31 12.59 4.52
C ASN A 105 -18.42 13.71 5.08
N ARG A 106 -17.66 13.45 6.15
CA ARG A 106 -16.71 14.39 6.74
C ARG A 106 -15.30 14.19 6.20
N PHE A 107 -14.59 15.28 5.89
CA PHE A 107 -13.15 15.24 5.66
C PHE A 107 -12.40 14.91 6.94
N GLY A 108 -11.21 14.35 6.81
CA GLY A 108 -10.33 13.98 7.92
C GLY A 108 -9.44 12.80 7.60
N PHE A 109 -9.94 11.90 6.74
CA PHE A 109 -9.18 10.74 6.24
C PHE A 109 -9.30 10.64 4.73
N GLU A 110 -8.18 10.34 4.08
CA GLU A 110 -8.12 10.13 2.64
C GLU A 110 -8.82 8.82 2.26
N GLU A 111 -9.33 8.74 1.02
CA GLU A 111 -10.04 7.56 0.51
C GLU A 111 -9.27 6.23 0.71
N PRO A 112 -7.93 6.15 0.51
CA PRO A 112 -7.18 4.93 0.76
C PRO A 112 -7.28 4.39 2.19
N TYR A 113 -7.42 5.27 3.19
CA TYR A 113 -7.64 4.85 4.59
C TYR A 113 -9.00 4.18 4.76
N SER A 114 -10.05 4.74 4.17
CA SER A 114 -11.40 4.15 4.19
C SER A 114 -11.45 2.82 3.43
N ASP A 115 -10.76 2.72 2.29
CA ASP A 115 -10.63 1.48 1.52
C ASP A 115 -9.94 0.39 2.36
N LEU A 116 -8.86 0.72 3.08
CA LEU A 116 -8.16 -0.22 3.96
C LEU A 116 -9.01 -0.59 5.17
N ALA A 117 -9.67 0.36 5.83
CA ALA A 117 -10.56 0.10 6.96
C ALA A 117 -11.69 -0.88 6.59
N ARG A 118 -12.32 -0.70 5.41
CA ARG A 118 -13.32 -1.64 4.88
C ARG A 118 -12.73 -3.01 4.54
N ALA A 119 -11.53 -3.06 3.99
CA ALA A 119 -10.84 -4.31 3.69
C ALA A 119 -10.56 -5.12 4.96
N LEU A 120 -10.13 -4.47 6.04
CA LEU A 120 -9.88 -5.09 7.34
C LEU A 120 -11.15 -5.57 8.04
N SER A 121 -12.31 -4.93 7.77
CA SER A 121 -13.61 -5.32 8.35
C SER A 121 -14.25 -6.55 7.69
N ARG A 122 -13.61 -7.16 6.66
CA ARG A 122 -14.14 -8.38 6.05
C ARG A 122 -14.00 -9.56 6.99
N THR A 123 -15.05 -10.36 7.07
CA THR A 123 -15.14 -11.55 7.92
C THR A 123 -15.06 -12.87 7.14
N GLN A 124 -14.73 -12.82 5.85
CA GLN A 124 -14.66 -14.01 5.01
C GLN A 124 -13.61 -14.99 5.57
N LYS A 125 -14.02 -16.23 5.77
CA LYS A 125 -13.18 -17.32 6.25
C LYS A 125 -13.03 -18.37 5.15
N GLY A 126 -11.89 -19.06 5.11
CA GLY A 126 -11.65 -20.11 4.13
C GLY A 126 -10.23 -20.66 4.24
N LYS A 127 -9.89 -21.60 3.35
CA LYS A 127 -8.55 -22.19 3.28
C LYS A 127 -7.67 -21.32 2.37
N ASN A 128 -6.58 -20.78 2.88
CA ASN A 128 -5.61 -20.00 2.13
C ASN A 128 -4.75 -20.87 1.19
N PHE A 129 -4.20 -20.26 0.15
CA PHE A 129 -3.07 -20.81 -0.60
C PHE A 129 -1.90 -21.07 0.34
N LYS A 130 -1.07 -22.08 0.01
CA LYS A 130 0.07 -22.44 0.87
C LYS A 130 1.01 -21.24 1.14
N SER A 131 1.43 -20.52 0.09
CA SER A 131 2.30 -19.36 0.21
C SER A 131 1.72 -18.25 1.11
N PHE A 132 0.40 -18.05 1.08
CA PHE A 132 -0.28 -17.10 1.95
C PHE A 132 -0.34 -17.57 3.40
N SER A 133 -0.52 -18.87 3.61
CA SER A 133 -0.44 -19.48 4.95
C SER A 133 0.97 -19.37 5.52
N ASP A 134 2.00 -19.60 4.70
CA ASP A 134 3.40 -19.48 5.10
C ASP A 134 3.75 -18.02 5.42
N ALA A 135 3.31 -17.06 4.60
CA ALA A 135 3.47 -15.62 4.86
C ALA A 135 2.79 -15.19 6.17
N ARG A 136 1.57 -15.67 6.43
CA ARG A 136 0.87 -15.44 7.70
C ARG A 136 1.63 -16.01 8.89
N GLN A 137 2.23 -17.18 8.75
CA GLN A 137 3.07 -17.77 9.79
C GLN A 137 4.30 -16.90 10.05
N MET A 138 4.99 -16.44 8.99
CA MET A 138 6.14 -15.54 9.13
C MET A 138 5.77 -14.24 9.86
N VAL A 139 4.62 -13.64 9.56
CA VAL A 139 4.13 -12.46 10.29
C VAL A 139 3.85 -12.79 11.75
N GLY A 140 3.15 -13.88 12.04
CA GLY A 140 2.88 -14.34 13.42
C GLY A 140 4.15 -14.55 14.24
N ASP A 141 5.21 -15.10 13.61
CA ASP A 141 6.52 -15.29 14.25
C ASP A 141 7.27 -13.97 14.47
N MET A 142 7.03 -12.96 13.63
CA MET A 142 7.60 -11.62 13.83
C MET A 142 6.98 -10.89 15.02
N VAL A 143 5.68 -11.00 15.18
CA VAL A 143 4.93 -10.29 16.23
C VAL A 143 4.73 -11.13 17.50
N HIS A 144 5.12 -12.41 17.48
CA HIS A 144 4.92 -13.38 18.56
C HIS A 144 3.46 -13.53 18.99
N GLY A 145 2.55 -13.51 18.03
CA GLY A 145 1.11 -13.60 18.27
C GLY A 145 0.28 -13.31 17.05
N ARG A 146 -0.98 -12.98 17.26
CA ARG A 146 -1.92 -12.58 16.21
C ARG A 146 -2.97 -11.61 16.70
N LEU A 147 -3.51 -10.82 15.79
CA LEU A 147 -4.74 -10.08 16.03
C LEU A 147 -5.96 -10.98 15.82
N GLU A 148 -6.88 -10.91 16.75
CA GLU A 148 -8.17 -11.59 16.72
C GLU A 148 -9.28 -10.56 16.97
N PHE A 149 -10.42 -10.74 16.30
CA PHE A 149 -11.58 -9.90 16.54
C PHE A 149 -12.44 -10.56 17.62
N ASP A 150 -12.72 -9.84 18.69
CA ASP A 150 -13.62 -10.27 19.75
C ASP A 150 -15.06 -9.91 19.35
N ASP A 151 -15.84 -10.92 18.99
CA ASP A 151 -17.21 -10.74 18.51
C ASP A 151 -18.17 -10.23 19.62
N ASP A 152 -17.88 -10.50 20.88
CA ASP A 152 -18.69 -10.06 22.00
C ASP A 152 -18.46 -8.58 22.32
N LYS A 153 -17.20 -8.15 22.33
CA LYS A 153 -16.80 -6.77 22.58
C LYS A 153 -16.81 -5.88 21.34
N LYS A 154 -16.89 -6.48 20.13
CA LYS A 154 -16.78 -5.79 18.82
C LYS A 154 -15.48 -5.03 18.61
N GLU A 155 -14.36 -5.54 19.15
CA GLU A 155 -13.05 -4.89 19.07
C GLU A 155 -11.93 -5.85 18.71
N TRP A 156 -10.83 -5.30 18.20
CA TRP A 156 -9.61 -6.05 17.93
C TRP A 156 -8.79 -6.21 19.20
N GLN A 157 -8.28 -7.42 19.40
CA GLN A 157 -7.38 -7.79 20.50
C GLN A 157 -6.15 -8.48 19.95
N PHE A 158 -5.01 -8.28 20.59
CA PHE A 158 -3.78 -9.00 20.28
C PHE A 158 -3.65 -10.18 21.26
N ARG A 159 -3.51 -11.39 20.71
CA ARG A 159 -3.23 -12.60 21.48
C ARG A 159 -1.79 -13.03 21.24
N ASP A 160 -0.96 -13.07 22.28
CA ASP A 160 0.40 -13.56 22.20
C ASP A 160 0.49 -15.09 22.16
N ASN A 161 1.69 -15.64 21.86
CA ASN A 161 1.94 -17.06 21.82
C ASN A 161 1.76 -17.77 23.18
N SER A 162 1.75 -17.01 24.30
CA SER A 162 1.44 -17.48 25.65
C SER A 162 -0.06 -17.47 25.95
N ARG A 163 -0.90 -17.13 24.95
CA ARG A 163 -2.37 -16.98 25.04
C ARG A 163 -2.84 -15.82 25.91
N LYS A 164 -1.98 -14.89 26.27
CA LYS A 164 -2.39 -13.65 26.91
C LYS A 164 -3.01 -12.72 25.89
N VAL A 165 -4.05 -12.01 26.31
CA VAL A 165 -4.82 -11.10 25.46
C VAL A 165 -4.54 -9.66 25.90
N TYR A 166 -4.29 -8.80 24.93
CA TYR A 166 -4.02 -7.39 25.11
C TYR A 166 -4.98 -6.58 24.25
N GLU A 167 -5.44 -5.44 24.76
CA GLU A 167 -6.19 -4.48 23.96
C GLU A 167 -5.31 -3.92 22.84
N ILE A 168 -5.93 -3.57 21.71
CA ILE A 168 -5.20 -3.00 20.56
C ILE A 168 -4.46 -1.71 20.92
N SER A 169 -5.02 -0.91 21.83
CA SER A 169 -4.42 0.32 22.37
C SER A 169 -3.09 0.09 23.07
N MET A 170 -2.90 -1.07 23.68
CA MET A 170 -1.68 -1.47 24.39
C MET A 170 -0.65 -2.17 23.48
N THR A 171 -0.99 -2.38 22.21
CA THR A 171 -0.14 -3.06 21.24
C THR A 171 0.75 -2.05 20.52
N SER A 172 2.02 -2.40 20.28
CA SER A 172 2.95 -1.49 19.59
C SER A 172 2.52 -1.21 18.15
N GLU A 173 2.84 -0.02 17.64
CA GLU A 173 2.54 0.40 16.26
C GLU A 173 3.11 -0.58 15.22
N GLY A 174 4.33 -1.08 15.43
CA GLY A 174 4.95 -2.05 14.54
C GLY A 174 4.19 -3.37 14.48
N VAL A 175 3.69 -3.88 15.62
CA VAL A 175 2.85 -5.09 15.67
C VAL A 175 1.54 -4.85 14.92
N LYS A 176 0.88 -3.72 15.15
CA LYS A 176 -0.37 -3.37 14.44
C LYS A 176 -0.13 -3.31 12.92
N LYS A 177 0.94 -2.64 12.47
CA LYS A 177 1.30 -2.52 11.05
C LYS A 177 1.54 -3.87 10.40
N LEU A 178 2.33 -4.74 11.02
CA LEU A 178 2.58 -6.10 10.52
C LEU A 178 1.29 -6.93 10.48
N SER A 179 0.44 -6.79 11.49
CA SER A 179 -0.82 -7.52 11.58
C SER A 179 -1.84 -7.13 10.49
N ILE A 180 -1.76 -5.92 9.93
CA ILE A 180 -2.58 -5.52 8.78
C ILE A 180 -2.38 -6.50 7.62
N LEU A 181 -1.14 -6.86 7.32
CA LEU A 181 -0.84 -7.83 6.25
C LEU A 181 -1.42 -9.22 6.58
N ASP A 182 -1.24 -9.70 7.82
CA ASP A 182 -1.82 -10.99 8.25
C ASP A 182 -3.36 -11.01 8.12
N LEU A 183 -4.02 -9.92 8.52
CA LEU A 183 -5.49 -9.80 8.42
C LEU A 183 -5.96 -9.81 6.96
N LEU A 184 -5.31 -9.06 6.06
CA LEU A 184 -5.67 -9.01 4.64
C LEU A 184 -5.46 -10.36 3.93
N LEU A 185 -4.45 -11.11 4.32
CA LEU A 185 -4.23 -12.48 3.86
C LEU A 185 -5.28 -13.43 4.47
N GLY A 186 -5.57 -13.28 5.77
CA GLY A 186 -6.46 -14.18 6.52
C GLY A 186 -7.93 -14.04 6.14
N ASN A 187 -8.39 -12.86 5.77
CA ASN A 187 -9.77 -12.59 5.39
C ASN A 187 -10.03 -12.70 3.87
N HIS A 188 -9.10 -13.27 3.12
CA HIS A 188 -9.18 -13.46 1.68
C HIS A 188 -9.45 -12.16 0.88
N TYR A 189 -9.00 -11.03 1.41
CA TYR A 189 -9.02 -9.78 0.63
C TYR A 189 -8.01 -9.82 -0.51
N LEU A 190 -6.87 -10.46 -0.27
CA LEU A 190 -5.77 -10.63 -1.22
C LEU A 190 -5.82 -11.99 -1.90
N ASP A 191 -5.42 -12.02 -3.15
CA ASP A 191 -5.19 -13.20 -3.98
C ASP A 191 -3.84 -13.08 -4.73
N ASP A 192 -3.50 -14.07 -5.53
CA ASP A 192 -2.25 -14.16 -6.30
C ASP A 192 -2.12 -13.12 -7.44
N LYS A 193 -3.15 -12.32 -7.68
CA LYS A 193 -3.16 -11.22 -8.66
C LYS A 193 -3.37 -9.86 -8.02
N SER A 194 -3.34 -9.80 -6.71
CA SER A 194 -3.51 -8.55 -5.95
C SER A 194 -2.34 -7.60 -6.14
N ILE A 195 -2.63 -6.30 -6.00
CA ILE A 195 -1.61 -5.25 -6.01
C ILE A 195 -1.60 -4.59 -4.62
N ILE A 196 -0.43 -4.55 -4.00
CA ILE A 196 -0.24 -3.92 -2.69
C ILE A 196 0.71 -2.74 -2.85
N ILE A 197 0.27 -1.57 -2.43
CA ILE A 197 1.08 -0.35 -2.40
C ILE A 197 1.35 -0.04 -0.94
N ILE A 198 2.63 0.02 -0.55
CA ILE A 198 3.04 0.26 0.84
C ILE A 198 3.85 1.56 0.90
N ASP A 199 3.38 2.47 1.74
CA ASP A 199 4.08 3.70 2.04
C ASP A 199 4.91 3.55 3.31
N GLU A 200 6.18 4.02 3.26
CA GLU A 200 7.13 3.94 4.37
C GLU A 200 7.12 2.57 5.07
N ILE A 201 7.45 1.52 4.31
CA ILE A 201 7.43 0.14 4.82
C ILE A 201 8.17 -0.03 6.15
N GLU A 202 9.23 0.78 6.35
CA GLU A 202 10.07 0.80 7.54
C GLU A 202 9.44 1.48 8.75
N ALA A 203 8.38 2.27 8.59
CA ALA A 203 7.83 3.08 9.67
C ALA A 203 7.43 2.21 10.88
N ASN A 204 7.90 2.62 12.06
CA ASN A 204 7.68 1.96 13.36
C ASN A 204 8.22 0.52 13.47
N LEU A 205 9.14 0.10 12.58
CA LEU A 205 9.73 -1.23 12.62
C LEU A 205 11.22 -1.18 12.99
N HIS A 206 11.62 -2.14 13.82
CA HIS A 206 13.04 -2.39 14.06
C HIS A 206 13.71 -2.92 12.77
N PRO A 207 14.97 -2.57 12.45
CA PRO A 207 15.65 -3.01 11.22
C PRO A 207 15.60 -4.52 10.94
N SER A 208 15.67 -5.36 11.99
CA SER A 208 15.53 -6.81 11.84
C SER A 208 14.13 -7.24 11.37
N LEU A 209 13.08 -6.52 11.79
CA LEU A 209 11.71 -6.78 11.34
C LEU A 209 11.49 -6.32 9.90
N ILE A 210 12.12 -5.21 9.48
CA ILE A 210 12.10 -4.77 8.09
C ILE A 210 12.65 -5.87 7.18
N THR A 211 13.78 -6.46 7.53
CA THR A 211 14.39 -7.55 6.76
C THR A 211 13.43 -8.74 6.62
N ARG A 212 12.84 -9.19 7.73
CA ARG A 212 11.90 -10.32 7.73
C ARG A 212 10.60 -10.01 6.98
N LEU A 213 10.09 -8.79 7.08
CA LEU A 213 8.92 -8.34 6.32
C LEU A 213 9.20 -8.37 4.81
N LEU A 214 10.37 -7.90 4.37
CA LEU A 214 10.77 -7.96 2.96
C LEU A 214 10.91 -9.42 2.47
N ASP A 215 11.38 -10.35 3.31
CA ASP A 215 11.39 -11.78 2.97
C ASP A 215 9.97 -12.35 2.79
N THR A 216 9.03 -11.91 3.64
CA THR A 216 7.60 -12.26 3.49
C THR A 216 7.01 -11.68 2.21
N ILE A 217 7.35 -10.44 1.86
CA ILE A 217 6.95 -9.80 0.60
C ILE A 217 7.51 -10.56 -0.60
N GLN A 218 8.77 -10.99 -0.54
CA GLN A 218 9.36 -11.80 -1.62
C GLN A 218 8.59 -13.10 -1.84
N LEU A 219 8.21 -13.80 -0.77
CA LEU A 219 7.39 -15.01 -0.84
C LEU A 219 6.05 -14.75 -1.53
N LEU A 220 5.37 -13.66 -1.16
CA LEU A 220 4.09 -13.27 -1.77
C LEU A 220 4.25 -12.81 -3.23
N ALA A 221 5.33 -12.11 -3.55
CA ALA A 221 5.64 -11.69 -4.93
C ALA A 221 5.89 -12.90 -5.83
N GLN A 222 6.60 -13.91 -5.35
CA GLN A 222 6.79 -15.18 -6.06
C GLN A 222 5.47 -15.95 -6.25
N ALA A 223 4.48 -15.71 -5.39
CA ALA A 223 3.14 -16.27 -5.53
C ALA A 223 2.23 -15.45 -6.46
N GLY A 224 2.71 -14.34 -7.05
CA GLY A 224 2.01 -13.53 -8.04
C GLY A 224 1.50 -12.18 -7.55
N VAL A 225 1.62 -11.87 -6.26
CA VAL A 225 1.23 -10.55 -5.72
C VAL A 225 2.20 -9.48 -6.18
N GLN A 226 1.69 -8.39 -6.74
CA GLN A 226 2.53 -7.26 -7.16
C GLN A 226 2.65 -6.23 -6.02
N PHE A 227 3.88 -5.78 -5.76
CA PHE A 227 4.17 -4.78 -4.73
C PHE A 227 4.73 -3.50 -5.35
N PHE A 228 4.25 -2.36 -4.83
CA PHE A 228 4.86 -1.05 -4.99
C PHE A 228 5.23 -0.56 -3.58
N ILE A 229 6.50 -0.26 -3.36
CA ILE A 229 7.01 0.11 -2.04
C ILE A 229 7.65 1.49 -2.14
N ALA A 230 7.12 2.45 -1.38
CA ALA A 230 7.78 3.71 -1.13
C ALA A 230 8.61 3.61 0.16
N SER A 231 9.83 4.09 0.13
CA SER A 231 10.75 4.03 1.27
C SER A 231 11.82 5.10 1.15
N HIS A 232 12.23 5.63 2.30
CA HIS A 232 13.41 6.48 2.45
C HIS A 232 14.51 5.84 3.31
N SER A 233 14.44 4.52 3.53
CA SER A 233 15.36 3.77 4.38
C SER A 233 16.46 3.07 3.58
N TYR A 234 17.71 3.37 3.93
CA TYR A 234 18.86 2.62 3.42
C TYR A 234 18.73 1.11 3.67
N PHE A 235 18.20 0.68 4.83
CA PHE A 235 18.01 -0.74 5.14
C PHE A 235 17.07 -1.43 4.15
N VAL A 236 15.99 -0.76 3.75
CA VAL A 236 15.05 -1.28 2.75
C VAL A 236 15.74 -1.43 1.41
N ILE A 237 16.38 -0.36 0.91
CA ILE A 237 17.06 -0.36 -0.39
C ILE A 237 18.15 -1.44 -0.40
N LYS A 238 18.97 -1.50 0.65
CA LYS A 238 20.06 -2.48 0.75
C LYS A 238 19.55 -3.92 0.81
N ARG A 239 18.45 -4.17 1.54
CA ARG A 239 17.85 -5.51 1.59
C ARG A 239 17.28 -5.92 0.24
N LEU A 240 16.54 -5.04 -0.43
CA LEU A 240 16.00 -5.30 -1.77
C LEU A 240 17.11 -5.55 -2.81
N TYR A 241 18.21 -4.80 -2.74
CA TYR A 241 19.40 -5.02 -3.57
C TYR A 241 19.99 -6.42 -3.36
N ILE A 242 20.17 -6.85 -2.09
CA ILE A 242 20.67 -8.18 -1.78
C ILE A 242 19.70 -9.26 -2.27
N MET A 243 18.39 -9.05 -2.14
CA MET A 243 17.36 -9.98 -2.61
C MET A 243 17.38 -10.10 -4.14
N ALA A 244 17.46 -8.98 -4.87
CA ALA A 244 17.53 -8.96 -6.32
C ALA A 244 18.72 -9.78 -6.85
N HIS A 245 19.90 -9.66 -6.22
CA HIS A 245 21.11 -10.40 -6.61
C HIS A 245 21.04 -11.89 -6.23
N ARG A 246 20.49 -12.23 -5.04
CA ARG A 246 20.40 -13.62 -4.60
C ARG A 246 19.38 -14.44 -5.39
N ALA A 247 18.28 -13.81 -5.75
CA ALA A 247 17.20 -14.45 -6.49
C ALA A 247 17.32 -14.27 -8.01
N ASP A 248 18.35 -13.54 -8.48
CA ASP A 248 18.55 -13.16 -9.88
C ASP A 248 17.27 -12.59 -10.49
N CYS A 249 16.63 -11.66 -9.78
CA CYS A 249 15.36 -11.09 -10.18
C CYS A 249 15.42 -9.57 -10.35
N SER A 250 14.67 -9.07 -11.32
CA SER A 250 14.52 -7.64 -11.58
C SER A 250 13.68 -6.99 -10.49
N ILE A 251 14.24 -5.98 -9.82
CA ILE A 251 13.50 -5.08 -8.92
C ILE A 251 13.70 -3.65 -9.44
N PRO A 252 12.75 -3.11 -10.23
CA PRO A 252 12.81 -1.74 -10.69
C PRO A 252 12.80 -0.76 -9.52
N VAL A 253 13.58 0.31 -9.62
CA VAL A 253 13.64 1.38 -8.63
C VAL A 253 13.46 2.73 -9.31
N LEU A 254 12.63 3.58 -8.72
CA LEU A 254 12.39 4.95 -9.12
C LEU A 254 12.96 5.86 -8.04
N SER A 255 13.96 6.67 -8.38
CA SER A 255 14.54 7.67 -7.47
C SER A 255 14.07 9.06 -7.89
N PHE A 256 13.53 9.82 -6.96
CA PHE A 256 13.02 11.17 -7.20
C PHE A 256 13.96 12.17 -6.53
N GLU A 257 14.50 13.09 -7.31
CA GLU A 257 15.37 14.16 -6.83
C GLU A 257 15.13 15.43 -7.65
N ASN A 258 15.03 16.57 -6.99
CA ASN A 258 14.86 17.90 -7.62
C ASN A 258 13.76 17.97 -8.70
N GLY A 259 12.73 17.13 -8.58
CA GLY A 259 11.61 17.06 -9.54
C GLY A 259 11.86 16.17 -10.75
N GLU A 260 13.01 15.51 -10.80
CA GLU A 260 13.34 14.51 -11.82
C GLU A 260 13.13 13.09 -11.27
N CYS A 261 12.86 12.13 -12.17
CA CYS A 261 12.71 10.73 -11.85
C CYS A 261 13.78 9.93 -12.60
N VAL A 262 14.65 9.27 -11.84
CA VAL A 262 15.66 8.36 -12.39
C VAL A 262 15.18 6.91 -12.21
N VAL A 263 15.15 6.17 -13.32
CA VAL A 263 14.76 4.76 -13.33
C VAL A 263 16.00 3.89 -13.27
N GLY A 264 16.04 2.95 -12.35
CA GLY A 264 17.11 1.98 -12.19
C GLY A 264 16.59 0.57 -11.97
N ASN A 265 17.50 -0.38 -11.73
CA ASN A 265 17.17 -1.75 -11.39
C ASN A 265 18.17 -2.29 -10.36
N LEU A 266 17.67 -2.74 -9.22
CA LEU A 266 18.48 -3.24 -8.13
C LEU A 266 19.20 -4.56 -8.45
N GLN A 267 18.77 -5.30 -9.49
CA GLN A 267 19.50 -6.46 -9.99
C GLN A 267 20.86 -6.09 -10.59
N HIS A 268 21.02 -4.87 -11.11
CA HIS A 268 22.24 -4.45 -11.79
C HIS A 268 23.12 -3.60 -10.90
N GLN A 269 22.54 -2.63 -10.19
CA GLN A 269 23.32 -1.70 -9.36
C GLN A 269 22.47 -1.06 -8.25
N MET A 270 23.13 -0.54 -7.24
CA MET A 270 22.52 0.36 -6.25
C MET A 270 22.07 1.66 -6.94
N PRO A 271 20.93 2.22 -6.60
CA PRO A 271 20.51 3.51 -7.15
C PRO A 271 21.47 4.62 -6.66
N GLN A 272 21.71 5.59 -7.53
CA GLN A 272 22.33 6.83 -7.13
C GLN A 272 21.23 7.77 -6.63
N ASN A 273 21.23 8.06 -5.35
CA ASN A 273 20.25 8.95 -4.74
C ASN A 273 20.78 9.45 -3.38
N PRO A 274 20.20 10.53 -2.83
CA PRO A 274 20.67 11.14 -1.57
C PRO A 274 20.73 10.19 -0.37
N ILE A 275 19.87 9.17 -0.33
CA ILE A 275 19.85 8.18 0.78
C ILE A 275 21.13 7.35 0.77
N ILE A 276 21.56 6.91 -0.41
CA ILE A 276 22.79 6.14 -0.57
C ILE A 276 24.02 7.03 -0.33
N ASP A 277 24.02 8.23 -0.88
CA ASP A 277 25.12 9.18 -0.75
C ASP A 277 25.37 9.56 0.72
N GLU A 278 24.30 9.84 1.48
CA GLU A 278 24.40 10.14 2.90
C GLU A 278 24.90 8.93 3.70
N SER A 279 24.47 7.73 3.38
CA SER A 279 24.95 6.50 4.02
C SER A 279 26.45 6.28 3.78
N ILE A 280 26.94 6.62 2.58
CA ILE A 280 28.37 6.56 2.24
C ILE A 280 29.15 7.64 3.00
N ASN A 281 28.61 8.85 3.11
CA ASN A 281 29.24 9.95 3.82
C ASN A 281 29.41 9.62 5.31
N LEU A 282 28.35 9.15 5.97
CA LEU A 282 28.41 8.71 7.37
C LEU A 282 29.45 7.61 7.60
N TYR A 283 29.56 6.65 6.67
CA TYR A 283 30.57 5.61 6.75
C TYR A 283 32.00 6.17 6.60
N LYS A 284 32.21 7.15 5.69
CA LYS A 284 33.52 7.82 5.56
C LYS A 284 33.90 8.61 6.83
N ASP A 285 32.94 9.29 7.42
CA ASP A 285 33.13 10.02 8.67
C ASP A 285 33.54 9.08 9.81
N GLU A 286 32.86 7.91 9.92
CA GLU A 286 33.21 6.87 10.91
C GLU A 286 34.65 6.38 10.75
N ILE A 287 35.13 6.13 9.51
CA ILE A 287 36.51 5.67 9.25
C ILE A 287 37.53 6.75 9.56
N SER A 288 37.13 8.01 9.55
CA SER A 288 38.02 9.16 9.82
C SER A 288 38.22 9.43 11.31
N LEU A 289 37.48 8.76 12.21
CA LEU A 289 37.66 8.85 13.69
C LEU A 289 38.82 8.00 14.20
#